data_1a7403469e08125e368571c69ee7e474
#
_entry.id   1a7403469e08125e368571c69ee7e474
#
_cell.length_a   1.000
_cell.length_b   1.000
_cell.length_c   1.000
_cell.angle_alpha   90.00
_cell.angle_beta   90.00
_cell.angle_gamma   90.00
#
_symmetry.space_group_name_H-M   'P 1'
#
loop_
_entity.id
_entity.type
_entity.pdbx_description
1 polymer ?
#
loop_
_entity_poly.entity_id
_entity_poly.type
_entity_poly.pdbx_seq_one_letter_code
_entity_poly.pdbx_strand_id
1 'polypeptide(L)'
;MVLFPFNDILPMILVNIELMLREPVFWVVVVLVVLQYRRMHSIRENFYGVPIKSNWSEPATAIVFGMLGGMLGSVIMVFTGVTLTGSGLIFIWPLAILLMLINARFICFAYAGGIMALSRIIFGFPQVNVSQVLALVAVLHMVESLLILFSGHLGAIPSYFRDRSGRVVGGFTLQKFWPIPIAALAFMTGMAAPPGSVNMPDWWPLIKPGAANPENIVYTLIPVVAALGYGDMAIARSPVQKSRISACYLALYSLVLLLLAVLSGRSVLLAVLAAVFAPMGHELVIYIGRKTEMQGEPIYVPSAGGMALLDVIPDSPAWRAGIRSGDVIVAVNGYPVLSKPDFAAISYAVNPPLQVEFFSKRKKRLLKGKISFNEGEKHLGILPVPEGAEAVGVVDVSTAGPLGRWFSDFWQRLKRKGYT
;
A
#
# COMPACT_ATOMS: atom_id res chain seq x y z
N MET A 1 -2.65 -37.33 -16.69
CA MET A 1 -3.00 -36.09 -15.96
C MET A 1 -2.40 -34.94 -16.75
N VAL A 2 -3.20 -34.11 -17.40
CA VAL A 2 -2.70 -32.98 -18.17
C VAL A 2 -2.20 -31.93 -17.18
N LEU A 3 -0.94 -31.51 -17.34
CA LEU A 3 -0.37 -30.41 -16.54
C LEU A 3 -0.99 -29.08 -17.02
N PHE A 4 -1.00 -28.08 -16.11
CA PHE A 4 -1.46 -26.74 -16.49
C PHE A 4 -0.54 -26.14 -17.56
N PRO A 5 -1.08 -25.67 -18.70
CA PRO A 5 -0.28 -25.30 -19.90
C PRO A 5 0.34 -23.91 -19.77
N PHE A 6 1.26 -23.72 -18.82
CA PHE A 6 1.94 -22.43 -18.60
C PHE A 6 2.66 -21.91 -19.84
N ASN A 7 3.24 -22.82 -20.66
CA ASN A 7 3.99 -22.45 -21.86
C ASN A 7 3.12 -21.77 -22.93
N ASP A 8 1.82 -22.12 -22.99
CA ASP A 8 0.88 -21.55 -23.94
C ASP A 8 0.21 -20.28 -23.37
N ILE A 9 -0.06 -20.28 -22.06
CA ILE A 9 -0.77 -19.19 -21.39
C ILE A 9 0.12 -17.96 -21.15
N LEU A 10 1.41 -18.16 -20.78
CA LEU A 10 2.32 -17.04 -20.52
C LEU A 10 2.50 -16.09 -21.72
N PRO A 11 2.74 -16.58 -22.94
CA PRO A 11 2.77 -15.71 -24.13
C PRO A 11 1.46 -14.95 -24.34
N MET A 12 0.30 -15.59 -24.12
CA MET A 12 -1.01 -14.93 -24.25
C MET A 12 -1.16 -13.80 -23.25
N ILE A 13 -0.72 -13.99 -22.00
CA ILE A 13 -0.72 -12.95 -20.96
C ILE A 13 0.19 -11.80 -21.40
N LEU A 14 1.40 -12.07 -21.86
CA LEU A 14 2.35 -11.03 -22.30
C LEU A 14 1.81 -10.20 -23.45
N VAL A 15 1.19 -10.83 -24.45
CA VAL A 15 0.54 -10.12 -25.56
C VAL A 15 -0.60 -9.21 -25.06
N ASN A 16 -1.42 -9.68 -24.12
CA ASN A 16 -2.50 -8.87 -23.57
C ASN A 16 -1.97 -7.69 -22.72
N ILE A 17 -0.88 -7.88 -21.98
CA ILE A 17 -0.20 -6.78 -21.29
C ILE A 17 0.38 -5.78 -22.28
N GLU A 18 1.01 -6.24 -23.35
CA GLU A 18 1.50 -5.36 -24.42
C GLU A 18 0.35 -4.55 -25.05
N LEU A 19 -0.77 -5.19 -25.36
CA LEU A 19 -1.97 -4.49 -25.85
C LEU A 19 -2.43 -3.43 -24.86
N MET A 20 -2.45 -3.74 -23.56
CA MET A 20 -2.82 -2.78 -22.52
C MET A 20 -1.89 -1.56 -22.50
N LEU A 21 -0.58 -1.74 -22.71
CA LEU A 21 0.38 -0.63 -22.78
C LEU A 21 0.15 0.31 -23.97
N ARG A 22 -0.55 -0.15 -25.01
CA ARG A 22 -0.94 0.67 -26.16
C ARG A 22 -2.23 1.45 -25.92
N GLU A 23 -3.03 1.06 -24.89
CA GLU A 23 -4.30 1.70 -24.58
C GLU A 23 -4.12 3.04 -23.85
N PRO A 24 -4.78 4.13 -24.26
CA PRO A 24 -4.68 5.43 -23.60
C PRO A 24 -5.07 5.39 -22.11
N VAL A 25 -6.01 4.52 -21.75
CA VAL A 25 -6.48 4.36 -20.36
C VAL A 25 -5.36 3.97 -19.41
N PHE A 26 -4.42 3.11 -19.83
CA PHE A 26 -3.25 2.76 -19.02
C PHE A 26 -2.41 4.01 -18.69
N TRP A 27 -2.14 4.85 -19.69
CA TRP A 27 -1.34 6.05 -19.50
C TRP A 27 -2.04 7.11 -18.66
N VAL A 28 -3.37 7.20 -18.72
CA VAL A 28 -4.15 8.03 -17.79
C VAL A 28 -3.90 7.57 -16.34
N VAL A 29 -3.96 6.27 -16.07
CA VAL A 29 -3.67 5.75 -14.72
C VAL A 29 -2.22 6.00 -14.33
N VAL A 30 -1.25 5.84 -15.22
CA VAL A 30 0.16 6.16 -14.99
C VAL A 30 0.33 7.64 -14.62
N VAL A 31 -0.31 8.56 -15.36
CA VAL A 31 -0.27 10.00 -15.06
C VAL A 31 -0.84 10.29 -13.67
N LEU A 32 -1.98 9.70 -13.32
CA LEU A 32 -2.58 9.86 -11.99
C LEU A 32 -1.63 9.37 -10.88
N VAL A 33 -0.97 8.24 -11.09
CA VAL A 33 0.04 7.70 -10.16
C VAL A 33 1.23 8.67 -10.05
N VAL A 34 1.76 9.18 -11.16
CA VAL A 34 2.85 10.17 -11.16
C VAL A 34 2.46 11.44 -10.40
N LEU A 35 1.25 11.96 -10.62
CA LEU A 35 0.73 13.12 -9.88
C LEU A 35 0.66 12.86 -8.37
N GLN A 36 0.26 11.65 -7.97
CA GLN A 36 0.24 11.26 -6.57
C GLN A 36 1.64 11.20 -5.96
N TYR A 37 2.64 10.68 -6.68
CA TYR A 37 4.05 10.70 -6.24
C TYR A 37 4.60 12.13 -6.15
N ARG A 38 4.23 13.03 -7.06
CA ARG A 38 4.60 14.46 -6.96
C ARG A 38 4.01 15.10 -5.71
N ARG A 39 2.75 14.80 -5.38
CA ARG A 39 2.13 15.26 -4.14
C ARG A 39 2.87 14.73 -2.89
N MET A 40 3.23 13.45 -2.88
CA MET A 40 3.99 12.84 -1.80
C MET A 40 5.38 13.49 -1.65
N HIS A 41 6.02 13.81 -2.75
CA HIS A 41 7.31 14.53 -2.78
C HIS A 41 7.18 15.93 -2.14
N SER A 42 6.16 16.71 -2.51
CA SER A 42 5.89 18.02 -1.90
C SER A 42 5.61 17.93 -0.40
N ILE A 43 4.90 16.91 0.08
CA ILE A 43 4.69 16.68 1.51
C ILE A 43 6.04 16.44 2.20
N ARG A 44 6.94 15.65 1.59
CA ARG A 44 8.28 15.38 2.13
C ARG A 44 9.12 16.65 2.18
N GLU A 45 9.13 17.48 1.13
CA GLU A 45 9.81 18.78 1.11
C GLU A 45 9.36 19.69 2.25
N ASN A 46 8.04 19.77 2.47
CA ASN A 46 7.49 20.56 3.57
C ASN A 46 7.96 20.07 4.95
N PHE A 47 8.13 18.75 5.12
CA PHE A 47 8.64 18.16 6.36
C PHE A 47 10.11 18.51 6.61
N TYR A 48 10.94 18.50 5.58
CA TYR A 48 12.35 18.87 5.69
C TYR A 48 12.56 20.40 5.72
N GLY A 49 11.59 21.18 5.26
CA GLY A 49 11.71 22.64 5.13
C GLY A 49 12.74 23.08 4.08
N VAL A 50 13.15 22.18 3.20
CA VAL A 50 14.14 22.41 2.14
C VAL A 50 13.73 21.72 0.85
N PRO A 51 14.05 22.29 -0.31
CA PRO A 51 13.79 21.65 -1.59
C PRO A 51 14.61 20.36 -1.72
N ILE A 52 13.97 19.29 -2.12
CA ILE A 52 14.58 17.98 -2.37
C ILE A 52 14.63 17.78 -3.88
N LYS A 53 15.73 17.29 -4.43
CA LYS A 53 15.78 16.95 -5.85
C LYS A 53 14.65 16.00 -6.21
N SER A 54 13.78 16.42 -7.14
CA SER A 54 12.72 15.57 -7.65
C SER A 54 13.34 14.33 -8.31
N ASN A 55 12.96 13.16 -7.81
CA ASN A 55 13.49 11.89 -8.31
C ASN A 55 12.39 11.11 -9.02
N TRP A 56 12.51 10.96 -10.33
CA TRP A 56 11.63 10.13 -11.14
C TRP A 56 11.74 8.63 -10.83
N SER A 57 12.74 8.22 -10.04
CA SER A 57 12.92 6.80 -9.69
C SER A 57 11.75 6.22 -8.89
N GLU A 58 11.10 7.02 -8.04
CA GLU A 58 9.97 6.53 -7.22
C GLU A 58 8.76 6.14 -8.09
N PRO A 59 8.21 7.02 -8.96
CA PRO A 59 7.12 6.63 -9.84
C PRO A 59 7.55 5.57 -10.87
N ALA A 60 8.78 5.62 -11.40
CA ALA A 60 9.28 4.58 -12.31
C ALA A 60 9.34 3.21 -11.62
N THR A 61 9.84 3.14 -10.40
CA THR A 61 9.85 1.92 -9.58
C THR A 61 8.43 1.40 -9.36
N ALA A 62 7.46 2.27 -9.07
CA ALA A 62 6.07 1.88 -8.89
C ALA A 62 5.44 1.31 -10.17
N ILE A 63 5.77 1.87 -11.34
CA ILE A 63 5.33 1.34 -12.63
C ILE A 63 5.91 -0.05 -12.88
N VAL A 64 7.22 -0.24 -12.65
CA VAL A 64 7.88 -1.55 -12.83
C VAL A 64 7.27 -2.60 -11.90
N PHE A 65 7.12 -2.30 -10.61
CA PHE A 65 6.45 -3.22 -9.70
C PHE A 65 4.99 -3.46 -10.06
N GLY A 66 4.27 -2.43 -10.53
CA GLY A 66 2.91 -2.57 -11.03
C GLY A 66 2.79 -3.53 -12.22
N MET A 67 3.72 -3.45 -13.17
CA MET A 67 3.79 -4.38 -14.31
C MET A 67 4.05 -5.82 -13.86
N LEU A 68 5.01 -6.04 -12.96
CA LEU A 68 5.28 -7.36 -12.38
C LEU A 68 4.07 -7.90 -11.60
N GLY A 69 3.41 -7.04 -10.82
CA GLY A 69 2.17 -7.37 -10.11
C GLY A 69 1.03 -7.73 -11.06
N GLY A 70 0.88 -7.00 -12.15
CA GLY A 70 -0.12 -7.27 -13.18
C GLY A 70 0.10 -8.63 -13.87
N MET A 71 1.33 -8.93 -14.24
CA MET A 71 1.68 -10.23 -14.81
C MET A 71 1.38 -11.37 -13.83
N LEU A 72 1.80 -11.23 -12.57
CA LEU A 72 1.54 -12.24 -11.55
C LEU A 72 0.05 -12.40 -11.26
N GLY A 73 -0.70 -11.29 -11.14
CA GLY A 73 -2.15 -11.30 -10.97
C GLY A 73 -2.87 -12.00 -12.12
N SER A 74 -2.43 -11.75 -13.36
CA SER A 74 -2.96 -12.43 -14.54
C SER A 74 -2.74 -13.95 -14.46
N VAL A 75 -1.54 -14.40 -14.10
CA VAL A 75 -1.24 -15.83 -13.92
C VAL A 75 -2.13 -16.45 -12.86
N ILE A 76 -2.29 -15.79 -11.70
CA ILE A 76 -3.12 -16.31 -10.61
C ILE A 76 -4.60 -16.35 -11.04
N MET A 77 -5.12 -15.32 -11.71
CA MET A 77 -6.50 -15.29 -12.22
C MET A 77 -6.76 -16.43 -13.19
N VAL A 78 -5.87 -16.63 -14.16
CA VAL A 78 -6.01 -17.71 -15.14
C VAL A 78 -5.90 -19.07 -14.47
N PHE A 79 -4.93 -19.27 -13.57
CA PHE A 79 -4.75 -20.52 -12.84
C PHE A 79 -5.97 -20.90 -12.00
N THR A 80 -6.56 -19.92 -11.32
CA THR A 80 -7.74 -20.15 -10.46
C THR A 80 -9.06 -20.18 -11.24
N GLY A 81 -9.09 -19.66 -12.47
CA GLY A 81 -10.30 -19.52 -13.27
C GLY A 81 -11.18 -18.33 -12.84
N VAL A 82 -10.58 -17.32 -12.21
CA VAL A 82 -11.29 -16.08 -11.84
C VAL A 82 -11.55 -15.26 -13.09
N THR A 83 -12.83 -15.00 -13.38
CA THR A 83 -13.26 -14.24 -14.55
C THR A 83 -13.85 -12.89 -14.18
N LEU A 84 -13.63 -11.88 -15.01
CA LEU A 84 -14.29 -10.59 -14.83
C LEU A 84 -15.78 -10.63 -15.16
N THR A 85 -16.18 -11.44 -16.13
CA THR A 85 -17.57 -11.52 -16.58
C THR A 85 -18.53 -11.89 -15.46
N GLY A 86 -18.12 -12.81 -14.54
CA GLY A 86 -18.93 -13.24 -13.40
C GLY A 86 -18.74 -12.42 -12.13
N SER A 87 -17.70 -11.57 -12.07
CA SER A 87 -17.31 -10.86 -10.85
C SER A 87 -18.19 -9.64 -10.51
N GLY A 88 -19.04 -9.18 -11.44
CA GLY A 88 -19.88 -7.99 -11.22
C GLY A 88 -19.09 -6.70 -11.02
N LEU A 89 -17.92 -6.57 -11.62
CA LEU A 89 -17.02 -5.42 -11.48
C LEU A 89 -17.74 -4.09 -11.75
N ILE A 90 -18.72 -4.08 -12.64
CA ILE A 90 -19.55 -2.91 -12.94
C ILE A 90 -20.32 -2.37 -11.71
N PHE A 91 -20.62 -3.23 -10.74
CA PHE A 91 -21.30 -2.85 -9.49
C PHE A 91 -20.31 -2.57 -8.37
N ILE A 92 -19.14 -3.26 -8.36
CA ILE A 92 -18.11 -3.08 -7.32
C ILE A 92 -17.59 -1.65 -7.33
N TRP A 93 -17.26 -1.09 -8.50
CA TRP A 93 -16.69 0.24 -8.62
C TRP A 93 -17.58 1.35 -8.07
N PRO A 94 -18.86 1.49 -8.48
CA PRO A 94 -19.75 2.51 -7.92
C PRO A 94 -19.95 2.33 -6.41
N LEU A 95 -20.08 1.10 -5.95
CA LEU A 95 -20.24 0.81 -4.52
C LEU A 95 -18.99 1.20 -3.72
N ALA A 96 -17.79 0.88 -4.21
CA ALA A 96 -16.54 1.27 -3.56
C ALA A 96 -16.38 2.80 -3.48
N ILE A 97 -16.74 3.54 -4.55
CA ILE A 97 -16.74 5.00 -4.56
C ILE A 97 -17.76 5.55 -3.55
N LEU A 98 -18.96 4.99 -3.48
CA LEU A 98 -19.98 5.40 -2.50
C LEU A 98 -19.50 5.16 -1.06
N LEU A 99 -18.89 4.01 -0.78
CA LEU A 99 -18.34 3.67 0.52
C LEU A 99 -17.15 4.59 0.90
N MET A 100 -16.34 5.00 -0.09
CA MET A 100 -15.25 5.96 0.12
C MET A 100 -15.77 7.32 0.64
N LEU A 101 -16.98 7.74 0.29
CA LEU A 101 -17.57 8.97 0.81
C LEU A 101 -17.79 8.91 2.34
N ILE A 102 -17.98 7.72 2.89
CA ILE A 102 -18.11 7.49 4.34
C ILE A 102 -16.72 7.47 4.97
N ASN A 103 -15.81 6.66 4.41
CA ASN A 103 -14.43 6.56 4.89
C ASN A 103 -13.51 6.20 3.70
N ALA A 104 -12.40 6.94 3.55
CA ALA A 104 -11.47 6.75 2.43
C ALA A 104 -10.93 5.31 2.32
N ARG A 105 -10.77 4.58 3.45
CA ARG A 105 -10.32 3.18 3.45
C ARG A 105 -11.32 2.21 2.82
N PHE A 106 -12.60 2.58 2.77
CA PHE A 106 -13.67 1.73 2.22
C PHE A 106 -13.69 1.70 0.67
N ILE A 107 -12.80 2.42 -0.01
CA ILE A 107 -12.57 2.25 -1.45
C ILE A 107 -12.06 0.83 -1.79
N CYS A 108 -11.51 0.12 -0.82
CA CYS A 108 -11.00 -1.23 -1.01
C CYS A 108 -12.11 -2.21 -1.39
N PHE A 109 -11.84 -3.02 -2.39
CA PHE A 109 -12.79 -4.00 -2.93
C PHE A 109 -13.18 -5.11 -1.93
N ALA A 110 -12.44 -5.27 -0.83
CA ALA A 110 -12.85 -6.17 0.25
C ALA A 110 -14.20 -5.78 0.84
N TYR A 111 -14.45 -4.47 1.00
CA TYR A 111 -15.74 -3.99 1.53
C TYR A 111 -16.83 -4.05 0.48
N ALA A 112 -16.60 -3.50 -0.70
CA ALA A 112 -17.60 -3.49 -1.77
C ALA A 112 -17.95 -4.92 -2.24
N GLY A 113 -16.95 -5.79 -2.42
CA GLY A 113 -17.15 -7.17 -2.82
C GLY A 113 -17.87 -8.00 -1.77
N GLY A 114 -17.53 -7.85 -0.49
CA GLY A 114 -18.21 -8.53 0.61
C GLY A 114 -19.67 -8.09 0.74
N ILE A 115 -19.96 -6.78 0.70
CA ILE A 115 -21.34 -6.25 0.76
C ILE A 115 -22.14 -6.72 -0.45
N MET A 116 -21.55 -6.69 -1.65
CA MET A 116 -22.24 -7.15 -2.86
C MET A 116 -22.53 -8.65 -2.83
N ALA A 117 -21.58 -9.46 -2.34
CA ALA A 117 -21.78 -10.89 -2.15
C ALA A 117 -22.90 -11.19 -1.15
N LEU A 118 -22.95 -10.49 -0.01
CA LEU A 118 -24.02 -10.59 0.96
C LEU A 118 -25.37 -10.15 0.37
N SER A 119 -25.40 -9.04 -0.35
CA SER A 119 -26.62 -8.56 -1.04
C SER A 119 -27.15 -9.62 -2.02
N ARG A 120 -26.28 -10.25 -2.80
CA ARG A 120 -26.66 -11.34 -3.68
C ARG A 120 -27.26 -12.53 -2.94
N ILE A 121 -26.67 -12.93 -1.80
CA ILE A 121 -27.13 -14.08 -1.02
C ILE A 121 -28.49 -13.78 -0.35
N ILE A 122 -28.67 -12.57 0.20
CA ILE A 122 -29.85 -12.22 1.00
C ILE A 122 -31.01 -11.77 0.11
N PHE A 123 -30.75 -10.89 -0.85
CA PHE A 123 -31.77 -10.22 -1.67
C PHE A 123 -31.86 -10.77 -3.11
N GLY A 124 -30.94 -11.64 -3.51
CA GLY A 124 -30.87 -12.13 -4.88
C GLY A 124 -30.34 -11.11 -5.91
N PHE A 125 -29.90 -9.93 -5.49
CA PHE A 125 -29.41 -8.84 -6.35
C PHE A 125 -28.11 -8.24 -5.76
N PRO A 126 -27.17 -7.80 -6.63
CA PRO A 126 -27.11 -7.94 -8.09
C PRO A 126 -26.86 -9.38 -8.56
N GLN A 127 -27.11 -9.66 -9.85
CA GLN A 127 -26.89 -10.98 -10.44
C GLN A 127 -25.39 -11.22 -10.68
N VAL A 128 -24.67 -11.62 -9.62
CA VAL A 128 -23.23 -11.88 -9.64
C VAL A 128 -22.91 -13.28 -9.11
N ASN A 129 -21.79 -13.83 -9.50
CA ASN A 129 -21.27 -15.06 -8.92
C ASN A 129 -20.44 -14.73 -7.66
N VAL A 130 -20.95 -15.11 -6.49
CA VAL A 130 -20.34 -14.82 -5.18
C VAL A 130 -18.90 -15.34 -5.10
N SER A 131 -18.64 -16.57 -5.57
CA SER A 131 -17.29 -17.15 -5.59
C SER A 131 -16.33 -16.33 -6.46
N GLN A 132 -16.77 -15.89 -7.63
CA GLN A 132 -15.96 -15.09 -8.56
C GLN A 132 -15.64 -13.70 -7.98
N VAL A 133 -16.64 -13.04 -7.38
CA VAL A 133 -16.45 -11.74 -6.70
C VAL A 133 -15.38 -11.84 -5.62
N LEU A 134 -15.55 -12.79 -4.70
CA LEU A 134 -14.68 -12.94 -3.54
C LEU A 134 -13.27 -13.43 -3.92
N ALA A 135 -13.18 -14.27 -4.95
CA ALA A 135 -11.89 -14.71 -5.48
C ALA A 135 -11.14 -13.58 -6.18
N LEU A 136 -11.83 -12.71 -6.94
CA LEU A 136 -11.21 -11.51 -7.51
C LEU A 136 -10.63 -10.62 -6.41
N VAL A 137 -11.39 -10.37 -5.34
CA VAL A 137 -10.92 -9.63 -4.16
C VAL A 137 -9.68 -10.29 -3.57
N ALA A 138 -9.70 -11.61 -3.38
CA ALA A 138 -8.57 -12.35 -2.81
C ALA A 138 -7.31 -12.27 -3.69
N VAL A 139 -7.43 -12.43 -5.02
CA VAL A 139 -6.31 -12.34 -5.96
C VAL A 139 -5.69 -10.95 -5.97
N LEU A 140 -6.51 -9.90 -5.99
CA LEU A 140 -6.00 -8.52 -5.97
C LEU A 140 -5.23 -8.23 -4.67
N HIS A 141 -5.72 -8.69 -3.51
CA HIS A 141 -4.99 -8.52 -2.24
C HIS A 141 -3.75 -9.40 -2.14
N MET A 142 -3.72 -10.55 -2.79
CA MET A 142 -2.52 -11.39 -2.88
C MET A 142 -1.42 -10.66 -3.67
N VAL A 143 -1.77 -10.08 -4.81
CA VAL A 143 -0.84 -9.23 -5.59
C VAL A 143 -0.39 -8.04 -4.77
N GLU A 144 -1.31 -7.33 -4.11
CA GLU A 144 -1.01 -6.20 -3.25
C GLU A 144 -0.04 -6.59 -2.13
N SER A 145 -0.22 -7.73 -1.49
CA SER A 145 0.67 -8.22 -0.42
C SER A 145 2.12 -8.38 -0.89
N LEU A 146 2.32 -8.90 -2.09
CA LEU A 146 3.65 -9.03 -2.70
C LEU A 146 4.25 -7.67 -3.09
N LEU A 147 3.44 -6.76 -3.63
CA LEU A 147 3.88 -5.39 -3.92
C LEU A 147 4.31 -4.65 -2.66
N ILE A 148 3.56 -4.81 -1.56
CA ILE A 148 3.92 -4.26 -0.24
C ILE A 148 5.22 -4.87 0.27
N LEU A 149 5.38 -6.19 0.17
CA LEU A 149 6.57 -6.90 0.62
C LEU A 149 7.86 -6.35 0.00
N PHE A 150 7.85 -6.16 -1.31
CA PHE A 150 9.03 -5.76 -2.07
C PHE A 150 9.21 -4.25 -2.18
N SER A 151 8.15 -3.47 -2.22
CA SER A 151 8.24 -2.02 -2.49
C SER A 151 7.50 -1.12 -1.49
N GLY A 152 6.74 -1.66 -0.55
CA GLY A 152 5.90 -0.88 0.38
C GLY A 152 6.68 0.10 1.27
N HIS A 153 7.94 -0.21 1.60
CA HIS A 153 8.81 0.62 2.42
C HIS A 153 9.56 1.71 1.63
N LEU A 154 9.62 1.60 0.30
CA LEU A 154 10.37 2.55 -0.52
C LEU A 154 9.69 3.92 -0.52
N GLY A 155 10.45 5.00 -0.40
CA GLY A 155 9.89 6.36 -0.39
C GLY A 155 8.96 6.63 0.80
N ALA A 156 9.20 6.00 1.96
CA ALA A 156 8.51 6.32 3.21
C ALA A 156 8.65 7.81 3.53
N ILE A 157 7.56 8.44 3.98
CA ILE A 157 7.51 9.88 4.26
C ILE A 157 7.69 10.06 5.76
N PRO A 158 8.74 10.78 6.23
CA PRO A 158 8.88 11.09 7.64
C PRO A 158 7.65 11.87 8.11
N SER A 159 7.18 11.57 9.31
CA SER A 159 5.93 12.10 9.83
C SER A 159 5.99 12.16 11.36
N TYR A 160 5.21 13.04 11.96
CA TYR A 160 5.04 13.10 13.40
C TYR A 160 3.70 12.49 13.81
N PHE A 161 3.69 11.75 14.91
CA PHE A 161 2.52 11.07 15.43
C PHE A 161 2.36 11.39 16.92
N ARG A 162 1.14 11.25 17.44
CA ARG A 162 0.91 11.25 18.89
C ARG A 162 0.94 9.82 19.39
N ASP A 163 1.79 9.54 20.38
CA ASP A 163 1.76 8.28 21.10
C ASP A 163 0.56 8.21 22.07
N ARG A 164 0.40 7.11 22.78
CA ARG A 164 -0.69 6.92 23.75
C ARG A 164 -0.70 7.91 24.90
N SER A 165 0.48 8.43 25.27
CA SER A 165 0.62 9.44 26.33
C SER A 165 0.36 10.87 25.83
N GLY A 166 0.05 11.04 24.54
CA GLY A 166 -0.14 12.34 23.89
C GLY A 166 1.17 13.03 23.46
N ARG A 167 2.34 12.39 23.68
CA ARG A 167 3.64 12.93 23.25
C ARG A 167 3.79 12.85 21.75
N VAL A 168 4.42 13.86 21.16
CA VAL A 168 4.79 13.85 19.76
C VAL A 168 6.04 12.99 19.58
N VAL A 169 5.97 11.99 18.70
CA VAL A 169 7.05 11.07 18.35
C VAL A 169 7.26 11.04 16.84
N GLY A 170 8.48 10.73 16.43
CA GLY A 170 8.79 10.52 15.02
C GLY A 170 8.27 9.17 14.50
N GLY A 171 8.06 9.10 13.21
CA GLY A 171 7.69 7.88 12.51
C GLY A 171 7.64 8.12 10.99
N PHE A 172 7.06 7.18 10.27
CA PHE A 172 6.92 7.27 8.82
C PHE A 172 5.51 6.92 8.38
N THR A 173 5.00 7.67 7.43
CA THR A 173 3.83 7.29 6.63
C THR A 173 4.31 6.48 5.44
N LEU A 174 3.76 5.27 5.28
CA LEU A 174 4.00 4.40 4.15
C LEU A 174 2.85 4.59 3.18
N GLN A 175 3.14 5.05 1.97
CA GLN A 175 2.11 5.28 0.96
C GLN A 175 2.63 4.85 -0.41
N LYS A 176 1.86 4.01 -1.12
CA LYS A 176 2.20 3.49 -2.43
C LYS A 176 1.00 3.45 -3.35
N PHE A 177 1.27 3.62 -4.63
CA PHE A 177 0.29 3.47 -5.71
C PHE A 177 0.97 2.78 -6.88
N TRP A 178 0.34 1.73 -7.40
CA TRP A 178 0.85 0.95 -8.51
C TRP A 178 -0.17 0.90 -9.66
N PRO A 179 0.20 1.32 -10.88
CA PRO A 179 -0.61 1.06 -12.08
C PRO A 179 -0.39 -0.40 -12.49
N ILE A 180 -1.44 -1.18 -12.59
CA ILE A 180 -1.37 -2.63 -12.78
C ILE A 180 -2.07 -3.01 -14.09
N PRO A 181 -1.33 -3.30 -15.18
CA PRO A 181 -1.90 -3.90 -16.37
C PRO A 181 -2.16 -5.38 -16.15
N ILE A 182 -3.39 -5.83 -16.29
CA ILE A 182 -3.83 -7.21 -16.05
C ILE A 182 -4.38 -7.80 -17.36
N ALA A 183 -3.92 -8.98 -17.73
CA ALA A 183 -4.60 -9.84 -18.68
C ALA A 183 -5.67 -10.63 -17.91
N ALA A 184 -6.87 -10.11 -17.89
CA ALA A 184 -7.96 -10.66 -17.11
C ALA A 184 -8.71 -11.74 -17.89
N LEU A 185 -9.11 -12.81 -17.21
CA LEU A 185 -9.89 -13.87 -17.81
C LEU A 185 -11.36 -13.42 -17.95
N ALA A 186 -11.92 -13.62 -19.11
CA ALA A 186 -13.35 -13.47 -19.40
C ALA A 186 -13.89 -14.74 -20.04
N PHE A 187 -15.21 -14.90 -20.05
CA PHE A 187 -15.83 -16.01 -20.77
C PHE A 187 -17.00 -15.54 -21.63
N MET A 188 -17.23 -16.29 -22.71
CA MET A 188 -18.38 -16.15 -23.60
C MET A 188 -19.06 -17.50 -23.71
N THR A 189 -20.38 -17.49 -23.94
CA THR A 189 -21.20 -18.69 -24.11
C THR A 189 -21.78 -18.75 -25.52
N GLY A 190 -22.04 -19.97 -26.02
CA GLY A 190 -22.69 -20.16 -27.33
C GLY A 190 -21.78 -20.00 -28.53
N MET A 191 -20.46 -19.94 -28.35
CA MET A 191 -19.47 -19.91 -29.43
C MET A 191 -18.66 -21.20 -29.44
N ALA A 192 -18.27 -21.66 -30.63
CA ALA A 192 -17.29 -22.73 -30.76
C ALA A 192 -15.90 -22.21 -30.40
N ALA A 193 -15.06 -23.05 -29.78
CA ALA A 193 -13.67 -22.71 -29.50
C ALA A 193 -12.93 -22.40 -30.82
N PRO A 194 -12.23 -21.27 -30.93
CA PRO A 194 -11.48 -20.93 -32.12
C PRO A 194 -10.29 -21.89 -32.35
N PRO A 195 -9.82 -22.04 -33.57
CA PRO A 195 -8.61 -22.82 -33.86
C PRO A 195 -7.44 -22.31 -33.04
N GLY A 196 -6.64 -23.22 -32.46
CA GLY A 196 -5.50 -22.88 -31.62
C GLY A 196 -5.87 -22.61 -30.16
N SER A 197 -7.09 -22.94 -29.72
CA SER A 197 -7.47 -22.90 -28.32
C SER A 197 -6.59 -23.81 -27.47
N VAL A 198 -6.25 -23.36 -26.26
CA VAL A 198 -5.43 -24.12 -25.31
C VAL A 198 -6.26 -25.17 -24.61
N ASN A 199 -5.78 -26.41 -24.56
CA ASN A 199 -6.43 -27.48 -23.82
C ASN A 199 -6.11 -27.37 -22.33
N MET A 200 -7.15 -27.09 -21.53
CA MET A 200 -7.03 -26.97 -20.08
C MET A 200 -7.21 -28.35 -19.39
N PRO A 201 -6.60 -28.55 -18.21
CA PRO A 201 -6.81 -29.78 -17.43
C PRO A 201 -8.27 -29.95 -16.97
N ASP A 202 -8.72 -31.19 -16.73
CA ASP A 202 -10.10 -31.51 -16.32
C ASP A 202 -10.51 -30.84 -14.99
N TRP A 203 -9.53 -30.59 -14.11
CA TRP A 203 -9.80 -29.91 -12.83
C TRP A 203 -10.01 -28.39 -12.96
N TRP A 204 -9.63 -27.81 -14.09
CA TRP A 204 -9.75 -26.37 -14.33
C TRP A 204 -11.13 -26.03 -14.91
N PRO A 205 -11.74 -24.90 -14.53
CA PRO A 205 -11.30 -23.90 -13.55
C PRO A 205 -11.58 -24.32 -12.09
N LEU A 206 -10.75 -23.84 -11.15
CA LEU A 206 -11.02 -24.08 -9.72
C LEU A 206 -12.29 -23.37 -9.26
N ILE A 207 -12.58 -22.21 -9.83
CA ILE A 207 -13.79 -21.42 -9.55
C ILE A 207 -14.63 -21.38 -10.82
N LYS A 208 -15.73 -22.14 -10.81
CA LYS A 208 -16.60 -22.25 -11.98
C LYS A 208 -17.33 -20.93 -12.24
N PRO A 209 -17.45 -20.51 -13.51
CA PRO A 209 -18.29 -19.38 -13.89
C PRO A 209 -19.76 -19.73 -13.63
N GLY A 210 -20.54 -18.74 -13.20
CA GLY A 210 -21.99 -18.90 -13.01
C GLY A 210 -22.78 -18.80 -14.33
N ALA A 211 -22.34 -19.51 -15.36
CA ALA A 211 -23.00 -19.48 -16.66
C ALA A 211 -24.24 -20.41 -16.69
N ALA A 212 -25.30 -19.94 -17.33
CA ALA A 212 -26.54 -20.71 -17.47
C ALA A 212 -26.38 -21.99 -18.32
N ASN A 213 -25.42 -21.96 -19.27
CA ASN A 213 -25.11 -23.11 -20.15
C ASN A 213 -23.60 -23.43 -20.06
N PRO A 214 -23.18 -24.30 -19.14
CA PRO A 214 -21.76 -24.61 -18.95
C PRO A 214 -21.11 -25.40 -20.08
N GLU A 215 -21.88 -26.00 -21.00
CA GLU A 215 -21.38 -26.92 -22.02
C GLU A 215 -20.62 -26.24 -23.17
N ASN A 216 -20.81 -24.93 -23.37
CA ASN A 216 -20.18 -24.16 -24.45
C ASN A 216 -19.58 -22.85 -23.96
N ILE A 217 -18.66 -22.96 -23.00
CA ILE A 217 -17.93 -21.80 -22.48
C ILE A 217 -16.58 -21.70 -23.18
N VAL A 218 -16.34 -20.56 -23.83
CA VAL A 218 -15.03 -20.18 -24.37
C VAL A 218 -14.42 -19.11 -23.48
N TYR A 219 -13.23 -19.40 -22.96
CA TYR A 219 -12.47 -18.42 -22.17
C TYR A 219 -11.56 -17.59 -23.08
N THR A 220 -11.43 -16.31 -22.77
CA THR A 220 -10.55 -15.38 -23.47
C THR A 220 -9.84 -14.48 -22.46
N LEU A 221 -8.69 -13.94 -22.86
CA LEU A 221 -8.00 -12.89 -22.08
C LEU A 221 -8.38 -11.52 -22.64
N ILE A 222 -8.67 -10.59 -21.73
CA ILE A 222 -8.94 -9.19 -22.06
C ILE A 222 -7.96 -8.28 -21.31
N PRO A 223 -7.43 -7.25 -21.97
CA PRO A 223 -6.55 -6.29 -21.32
C PRO A 223 -7.36 -5.37 -20.40
N VAL A 224 -6.95 -5.25 -19.14
CA VAL A 224 -7.59 -4.40 -18.12
C VAL A 224 -6.53 -3.67 -17.34
N VAL A 225 -6.77 -2.40 -16.99
CA VAL A 225 -5.95 -1.65 -16.06
C VAL A 225 -6.62 -1.57 -14.70
N ALA A 226 -5.84 -1.83 -13.66
CA ALA A 226 -6.22 -1.57 -12.28
C ALA A 226 -5.18 -0.62 -11.64
N ALA A 227 -5.56 -0.01 -10.53
CA ALA A 227 -4.65 0.71 -9.66
C ALA A 227 -4.79 0.14 -8.25
N LEU A 228 -3.68 -0.29 -7.65
CA LEU A 228 -3.65 -0.68 -6.25
C LEU A 228 -2.96 0.41 -5.44
N GLY A 229 -3.43 0.61 -4.21
CA GLY A 229 -2.91 1.58 -3.28
C GLY A 229 -2.69 0.98 -1.90
N TYR A 230 -1.57 1.34 -1.28
CA TYR A 230 -1.22 0.94 0.08
C TYR A 230 -1.02 2.17 0.95
N GLY A 231 -1.52 2.12 2.16
CA GLY A 231 -1.33 3.16 3.17
C GLY A 231 -1.18 2.56 4.56
N ASP A 232 -0.07 2.90 5.25
CA ASP A 232 0.21 2.42 6.62
C ASP A 232 1.10 3.42 7.38
N MET A 233 1.40 3.14 8.66
CA MET A 233 2.29 3.94 9.49
C MET A 233 3.33 3.05 10.18
N ALA A 234 4.53 3.58 10.36
CA ALA A 234 5.64 2.93 11.06
C ALA A 234 6.13 3.84 12.20
N ILE A 235 5.85 3.45 13.43
CA ILE A 235 6.18 4.20 14.66
C ILE A 235 7.06 3.36 15.57
N ALA A 236 6.60 2.15 15.88
CA ALA A 236 7.30 1.18 16.72
C ALA A 236 8.27 0.29 15.94
N ARG A 237 8.26 0.37 14.63
CA ARG A 237 9.10 -0.41 13.71
C ARG A 237 9.69 0.47 12.62
N SER A 238 10.77 -0.01 11.99
CA SER A 238 11.27 0.62 10.78
C SER A 238 10.30 0.41 9.60
N PRO A 239 10.30 1.29 8.58
CA PRO A 239 9.47 1.14 7.37
C PRO A 239 9.57 -0.26 6.72
N VAL A 240 10.79 -0.83 6.66
CA VAL A 240 11.03 -2.16 6.11
C VAL A 240 10.38 -3.26 6.95
N GLN A 241 10.52 -3.21 8.27
CA GLN A 241 9.90 -4.20 9.17
C GLN A 241 8.38 -4.12 9.11
N LYS A 242 7.84 -2.89 9.12
CA LYS A 242 6.41 -2.65 9.07
C LYS A 242 5.80 -3.17 7.77
N SER A 243 6.36 -2.83 6.62
CA SER A 243 5.84 -3.29 5.32
C SER A 243 5.85 -4.81 5.19
N ARG A 244 6.91 -5.50 5.70
CA ARG A 244 6.96 -6.96 5.70
C ARG A 244 5.86 -7.59 6.54
N ILE A 245 5.61 -7.07 7.74
CA ILE A 245 4.55 -7.57 8.63
C ILE A 245 3.18 -7.35 8.01
N SER A 246 2.93 -6.15 7.47
CA SER A 246 1.66 -5.82 6.79
C SER A 246 1.44 -6.71 5.57
N ALA A 247 2.49 -6.97 4.78
CA ALA A 247 2.44 -7.90 3.66
C ALA A 247 2.06 -9.33 4.10
N CYS A 248 2.68 -9.84 5.18
CA CYS A 248 2.37 -11.17 5.71
C CYS A 248 0.92 -11.28 6.19
N TYR A 249 0.39 -10.28 6.90
CA TYR A 249 -1.00 -10.29 7.33
C TYR A 249 -1.97 -10.25 6.15
N LEU A 250 -1.68 -9.40 5.15
CA LEU A 250 -2.50 -9.29 3.96
C LEU A 250 -2.43 -10.56 3.10
N ALA A 251 -1.26 -11.20 3.01
CA ALA A 251 -1.09 -12.48 2.33
C ALA A 251 -1.91 -13.59 2.99
N LEU A 252 -1.86 -13.69 4.32
CA LEU A 252 -2.66 -14.66 5.06
C LEU A 252 -4.16 -14.42 4.85
N TYR A 253 -4.61 -13.16 4.96
CA TYR A 253 -5.99 -12.78 4.69
C TYR A 253 -6.42 -13.22 3.28
N SER A 254 -5.62 -12.91 2.25
CA SER A 254 -5.95 -13.20 0.86
C SER A 254 -5.99 -14.70 0.57
N LEU A 255 -5.09 -15.49 1.18
CA LEU A 255 -5.10 -16.95 1.05
C LEU A 255 -6.34 -17.56 1.69
N VAL A 256 -6.71 -17.12 2.89
CA VAL A 256 -7.94 -17.61 3.57
C VAL A 256 -9.18 -17.22 2.77
N LEU A 257 -9.24 -15.97 2.28
CA LEU A 257 -10.37 -15.52 1.46
C LEU A 257 -10.47 -16.30 0.14
N LEU A 258 -9.35 -16.58 -0.52
CA LEU A 258 -9.34 -17.37 -1.75
C LEU A 258 -9.83 -18.79 -1.48
N LEU A 259 -9.39 -19.43 -0.41
CA LEU A 259 -9.86 -20.75 0.01
C LEU A 259 -11.38 -20.75 0.26
N LEU A 260 -11.87 -19.77 1.02
CA LEU A 260 -13.30 -19.61 1.28
C LEU A 260 -14.09 -19.34 0.00
N ALA A 261 -13.55 -18.55 -0.93
CA ALA A 261 -14.15 -18.29 -2.23
C ALA A 261 -14.27 -19.56 -3.09
N VAL A 262 -13.25 -20.41 -3.12
CA VAL A 262 -13.30 -21.72 -3.80
C VAL A 262 -14.35 -22.64 -3.16
N LEU A 263 -14.43 -22.65 -1.84
CA LEU A 263 -15.38 -23.47 -1.09
C LEU A 263 -16.81 -22.92 -1.12
N SER A 264 -17.01 -21.64 -1.36
CA SER A 264 -18.31 -20.96 -1.33
C SER A 264 -19.32 -21.50 -2.36
N GLY A 265 -18.83 -22.11 -3.45
CA GLY A 265 -19.69 -22.80 -4.42
C GLY A 265 -20.31 -24.10 -3.93
N ARG A 266 -19.90 -24.63 -2.75
CA ARG A 266 -20.37 -25.90 -2.22
C ARG A 266 -21.60 -25.79 -1.27
N SER A 267 -21.74 -24.64 -0.58
CA SER A 267 -22.89 -24.40 0.30
C SER A 267 -23.10 -22.89 0.53
N VAL A 268 -24.36 -22.55 0.81
CA VAL A 268 -24.76 -21.18 1.17
C VAL A 268 -24.04 -20.70 2.44
N LEU A 269 -23.87 -21.59 3.42
CA LEU A 269 -23.14 -21.24 4.66
C LEU A 269 -21.70 -20.79 4.38
N LEU A 270 -20.97 -21.52 3.54
CA LEU A 270 -19.60 -21.17 3.15
C LEU A 270 -19.57 -19.87 2.33
N ALA A 271 -20.58 -19.64 1.50
CA ALA A 271 -20.72 -18.38 0.77
C ALA A 271 -20.93 -17.19 1.70
N VAL A 272 -21.80 -17.34 2.73
CA VAL A 272 -22.01 -16.30 3.76
C VAL A 272 -20.73 -16.06 4.57
N LEU A 273 -20.05 -17.13 5.01
CA LEU A 273 -18.79 -17.00 5.75
C LEU A 273 -17.73 -16.26 4.93
N ALA A 274 -17.58 -16.60 3.66
CA ALA A 274 -16.63 -15.92 2.75
C ALA A 274 -16.99 -14.45 2.55
N ALA A 275 -18.28 -14.15 2.34
CA ALA A 275 -18.77 -12.79 2.12
C ALA A 275 -18.61 -11.88 3.36
N VAL A 276 -18.81 -12.43 4.56
CA VAL A 276 -18.57 -11.73 5.83
C VAL A 276 -17.07 -11.58 6.10
N PHE A 277 -16.29 -12.64 5.83
CA PHE A 277 -14.85 -12.62 6.06
C PHE A 277 -14.14 -11.58 5.18
N ALA A 278 -14.62 -11.31 3.97
CA ALA A 278 -13.97 -10.33 3.08
C ALA A 278 -13.81 -8.95 3.75
N PRO A 279 -14.85 -8.24 4.21
CA PRO A 279 -14.67 -6.95 4.88
C PRO A 279 -14.13 -7.09 6.31
N MET A 280 -14.56 -8.07 7.09
CA MET A 280 -14.17 -8.20 8.50
C MET A 280 -12.72 -8.65 8.65
N GLY A 281 -12.26 -9.60 7.84
CA GLY A 281 -10.86 -10.04 7.83
C GLY A 281 -9.92 -8.92 7.40
N HIS A 282 -10.31 -8.14 6.39
CA HIS A 282 -9.53 -6.97 5.97
C HIS A 282 -9.47 -5.90 7.06
N GLU A 283 -10.59 -5.60 7.72
CA GLU A 283 -10.61 -4.67 8.86
C GLU A 283 -9.76 -5.16 10.03
N LEU A 284 -9.76 -6.47 10.28
CA LEU A 284 -8.91 -7.08 11.30
C LEU A 284 -7.41 -6.89 11.00
N VAL A 285 -6.99 -7.04 9.74
CA VAL A 285 -5.61 -6.78 9.30
C VAL A 285 -5.22 -5.34 9.59
N ILE A 286 -6.07 -4.37 9.21
CA ILE A 286 -5.85 -2.94 9.49
C ILE A 286 -5.79 -2.68 10.99
N TYR A 287 -6.74 -3.22 11.76
CA TYR A 287 -6.82 -3.03 13.20
C TYR A 287 -5.57 -3.56 13.92
N ILE A 288 -5.14 -4.79 13.61
CA ILE A 288 -3.92 -5.38 14.20
C ILE A 288 -2.70 -4.55 13.81
N GLY A 289 -2.57 -4.17 12.53
CA GLY A 289 -1.47 -3.38 12.02
C GLY A 289 -1.34 -2.03 12.73
N ARG A 290 -2.44 -1.31 12.91
CA ARG A 290 -2.47 -0.02 13.63
C ARG A 290 -2.25 -0.20 15.14
N LYS A 291 -2.92 -1.16 15.76
CA LYS A 291 -2.82 -1.42 17.19
C LYS A 291 -1.37 -1.74 17.58
N THR A 292 -0.67 -2.56 16.83
CA THR A 292 0.72 -2.93 17.12
C THR A 292 1.69 -1.76 17.00
N GLU A 293 1.47 -0.82 16.07
CA GLU A 293 2.28 0.39 15.95
C GLU A 293 1.98 1.42 17.04
N MET A 294 0.69 1.64 17.35
CA MET A 294 0.27 2.59 18.39
C MET A 294 0.54 2.09 19.81
N GLN A 295 0.64 0.78 20.01
CA GLN A 295 0.89 0.15 21.31
C GLN A 295 2.35 -0.23 21.55
N GLY A 296 3.14 -0.29 20.50
CA GLY A 296 4.57 -0.55 20.59
C GLY A 296 5.33 0.67 21.11
N GLU A 297 6.55 0.44 21.58
CA GLU A 297 7.45 1.53 21.96
C GLU A 297 7.94 2.26 20.70
N PRO A 298 7.75 3.59 20.61
CA PRO A 298 8.25 4.37 19.49
C PRO A 298 9.77 4.28 19.38
N ILE A 299 10.28 4.03 18.16
CA ILE A 299 11.73 3.91 17.95
C ILE A 299 12.43 5.21 17.55
N TYR A 300 11.64 6.22 17.15
CA TYR A 300 12.14 7.54 16.74
C TYR A 300 11.78 8.58 17.80
N VAL A 301 12.52 8.51 18.91
CA VAL A 301 12.35 9.38 20.09
C VAL A 301 13.67 10.07 20.43
N PRO A 302 13.65 11.20 21.17
CA PRO A 302 14.86 11.84 21.65
C PRO A 302 15.77 10.89 22.42
N SER A 303 17.08 11.07 22.29
CA SER A 303 18.12 10.25 22.94
C SER A 303 18.87 11.08 23.97
N ALA A 304 19.10 10.54 25.17
CA ALA A 304 19.93 11.19 26.18
C ALA A 304 21.41 11.29 25.78
N GLY A 305 21.85 10.48 24.81
CA GLY A 305 23.25 10.44 24.37
C GLY A 305 23.57 11.32 23.16
N GLY A 306 22.62 12.12 22.66
CA GLY A 306 22.88 12.98 21.51
C GLY A 306 21.60 13.29 20.70
N MET A 307 21.74 14.04 19.61
CA MET A 307 20.63 14.39 18.73
C MET A 307 20.23 13.19 17.86
N ALA A 308 19.11 12.58 18.14
CA ALA A 308 18.54 11.46 17.36
C ALA A 308 17.93 11.98 16.05
N LEU A 309 18.14 11.22 14.98
CA LEU A 309 17.64 11.55 13.64
C LEU A 309 16.41 10.70 13.27
N LEU A 310 15.37 11.36 12.80
CA LEU A 310 14.22 10.69 12.20
C LEU A 310 14.58 10.18 10.80
N ASP A 311 15.11 11.09 9.96
CA ASP A 311 15.45 10.72 8.59
C ASP A 311 16.62 11.52 8.04
N VAL A 312 17.20 11.04 6.93
CA VAL A 312 18.31 11.68 6.20
C VAL A 312 18.01 11.63 4.71
N ILE A 313 18.04 12.79 4.05
CA ILE A 313 17.80 12.89 2.61
C ILE A 313 18.86 12.07 1.85
N PRO A 314 18.46 11.13 0.97
CA PRO A 314 19.41 10.41 0.12
C PRO A 314 20.31 11.37 -0.68
N ASP A 315 21.58 11.00 -0.84
CA ASP A 315 22.62 11.75 -1.55
C ASP A 315 22.95 13.14 -0.98
N SER A 316 22.38 13.50 0.18
CA SER A 316 22.74 14.73 0.90
C SER A 316 24.16 14.66 1.51
N PRO A 317 24.73 15.79 1.95
CA PRO A 317 26.01 15.82 2.66
C PRO A 317 26.07 14.84 3.85
N ALA A 318 25.02 14.77 4.67
CA ALA A 318 24.94 13.85 5.79
C ALA A 318 24.86 12.36 5.34
N TRP A 319 24.11 12.09 4.27
CA TRP A 319 24.02 10.75 3.70
C TRP A 319 25.39 10.27 3.18
N ARG A 320 26.14 11.12 2.47
CA ARG A 320 27.50 10.81 1.97
C ARG A 320 28.50 10.60 3.10
N ALA A 321 28.33 11.29 4.24
CA ALA A 321 29.10 11.05 5.46
C ALA A 321 28.78 9.72 6.16
N GLY A 322 27.81 8.95 5.67
CA GLY A 322 27.42 7.63 6.20
C GLY A 322 26.32 7.67 7.23
N ILE A 323 25.75 8.83 7.56
CA ILE A 323 24.65 9.01 8.51
C ILE A 323 23.33 8.50 7.88
N ARG A 324 22.50 7.85 8.67
CA ARG A 324 21.25 7.21 8.22
C ARG A 324 20.09 7.51 9.20
N SER A 325 18.86 7.28 8.75
CA SER A 325 17.67 7.35 9.58
C SER A 325 17.84 6.50 10.84
N GLY A 326 17.48 7.08 11.99
CA GLY A 326 17.59 6.46 13.31
C GLY A 326 18.97 6.58 13.97
N ASP A 327 20.03 7.06 13.29
CA ASP A 327 21.31 7.30 13.93
C ASP A 327 21.24 8.47 14.92
N VAL A 328 22.19 8.55 15.86
CA VAL A 328 22.27 9.60 16.89
C VAL A 328 23.59 10.35 16.74
N ILE A 329 23.54 11.65 16.46
CA ILE A 329 24.72 12.51 16.40
C ILE A 329 25.14 12.82 17.84
N VAL A 330 26.41 12.51 18.17
CA VAL A 330 26.97 12.63 19.53
C VAL A 330 27.88 13.85 19.63
N ALA A 331 28.68 14.14 18.60
CA ALA A 331 29.57 15.28 18.58
C ALA A 331 29.79 15.80 17.15
N VAL A 332 30.09 17.11 17.03
CA VAL A 332 30.53 17.76 15.80
C VAL A 332 31.81 18.50 16.10
N ASN A 333 32.89 18.23 15.34
CA ASN A 333 34.22 18.76 15.53
C ASN A 333 34.75 18.66 16.98
N GLY A 334 34.41 17.58 17.68
CA GLY A 334 34.76 17.33 19.06
C GLY A 334 33.85 18.00 20.11
N TYR A 335 32.95 18.87 19.70
CA TYR A 335 31.95 19.48 20.60
C TYR A 335 30.72 18.56 20.77
N PRO A 336 30.30 18.25 22.00
CA PRO A 336 29.16 17.39 22.23
C PRO A 336 27.85 18.04 21.74
N VAL A 337 26.98 17.23 21.17
CA VAL A 337 25.66 17.63 20.67
C VAL A 337 24.62 16.84 21.44
N LEU A 338 23.83 17.50 22.27
CA LEU A 338 22.75 16.88 23.07
C LEU A 338 21.36 17.17 22.51
N SER A 339 21.22 18.27 21.76
CA SER A 339 19.93 18.74 21.25
C SER A 339 20.05 19.35 19.84
N LYS A 340 18.89 19.60 19.22
CA LYS A 340 18.81 20.31 17.94
C LYS A 340 19.40 21.75 18.00
N PRO A 341 19.14 22.56 19.07
CA PRO A 341 19.80 23.86 19.23
C PRO A 341 21.34 23.78 19.29
N ASP A 342 21.89 22.80 20.04
CA ASP A 342 23.35 22.62 20.15
C ASP A 342 23.96 22.36 18.78
N PHE A 343 23.33 21.43 18.02
CA PHE A 343 23.75 21.11 16.67
C PHE A 343 23.71 22.33 15.75
N ALA A 344 22.65 23.14 15.83
CA ALA A 344 22.52 24.35 15.04
C ALA A 344 23.60 25.36 15.39
N ALA A 345 23.84 25.63 16.68
CA ALA A 345 24.85 26.56 17.15
C ALA A 345 26.27 26.18 16.66
N ILE A 346 26.65 24.90 16.81
CA ILE A 346 27.97 24.40 16.36
C ILE A 346 28.09 24.49 14.85
N SER A 347 27.03 24.09 14.11
CA SER A 347 27.03 24.10 12.64
C SER A 347 27.10 25.50 12.05
N TYR A 348 26.62 26.53 12.77
CA TYR A 348 26.79 27.94 12.37
C TYR A 348 28.14 28.49 12.71
N ALA A 349 28.77 28.04 13.80
CA ALA A 349 30.07 28.58 14.28
C ALA A 349 31.27 28.02 13.51
N VAL A 350 31.11 26.92 12.80
CA VAL A 350 32.20 26.15 12.18
C VAL A 350 32.02 26.03 10.67
N ASN A 351 33.08 26.37 9.91
CA ASN A 351 33.08 26.18 8.46
C ASN A 351 33.23 24.68 8.09
N PRO A 352 32.57 24.23 7.02
CA PRO A 352 32.81 22.88 6.46
C PRO A 352 34.28 22.69 6.05
N PRO A 353 34.82 21.46 6.11
CA PRO A 353 34.10 20.19 6.40
C PRO A 353 33.89 19.96 7.89
N LEU A 354 32.69 19.46 8.25
CA LEU A 354 32.32 19.08 9.61
C LEU A 354 32.74 17.64 9.89
N GLN A 355 33.48 17.39 10.98
CA GLN A 355 33.70 16.03 11.49
C GLN A 355 32.56 15.67 12.44
N VAL A 356 31.84 14.63 12.13
CA VAL A 356 30.66 14.20 12.92
C VAL A 356 30.92 12.84 13.51
N GLU A 357 30.73 12.72 14.83
CA GLU A 357 30.69 11.45 15.54
C GLU A 357 29.24 11.09 15.78
N PHE A 358 28.86 9.89 15.37
CA PHE A 358 27.47 9.41 15.49
C PHE A 358 27.39 7.94 15.86
N PHE A 359 26.42 7.60 16.68
CA PHE A 359 26.10 6.20 16.98
C PHE A 359 25.20 5.65 15.88
N SER A 360 25.68 4.68 15.13
CA SER A 360 24.89 4.03 14.10
C SER A 360 24.02 2.94 14.68
N LYS A 361 22.71 3.16 14.66
CA LYS A 361 21.71 2.18 15.16
C LYS A 361 21.76 0.87 14.39
N ARG A 362 22.05 0.94 13.08
CA ARG A 362 22.20 -0.24 12.21
C ARG A 362 23.44 -1.07 12.53
N LYS A 363 24.59 -0.40 12.73
CA LYS A 363 25.88 -1.08 13.01
C LYS A 363 26.16 -1.26 14.49
N LYS A 364 25.33 -0.69 15.38
CA LYS A 364 25.42 -0.74 16.85
C LYS A 364 26.78 -0.30 17.38
N ARG A 365 27.39 0.70 16.75
CA ARG A 365 28.69 1.25 17.15
C ARG A 365 28.81 2.74 16.83
N LEU A 366 29.73 3.41 17.51
CA LEU A 366 30.13 4.78 17.21
C LEU A 366 30.93 4.81 15.91
N LEU A 367 30.63 5.77 15.05
CA LEU A 367 31.28 6.00 13.77
C LEU A 367 31.66 7.45 13.66
N LYS A 368 32.66 7.74 12.84
CA LYS A 368 33.05 9.07 12.44
C LYS A 368 32.76 9.29 10.95
N GLY A 369 32.20 10.44 10.61
CA GLY A 369 31.93 10.85 9.25
C GLY A 369 32.43 12.27 8.99
N LYS A 370 32.72 12.56 7.74
CA LYS A 370 33.10 13.90 7.30
C LYS A 370 31.98 14.43 6.41
N ILE A 371 31.34 15.52 6.84
CA ILE A 371 30.29 16.18 6.07
C ILE A 371 30.97 17.30 5.27
N SER A 372 30.92 17.18 3.95
CA SER A 372 31.36 18.19 3.00
C SER A 372 30.23 18.55 2.05
N PHE A 373 30.15 19.82 1.70
CA PHE A 373 29.17 20.34 0.75
C PHE A 373 29.75 20.36 -0.65
N ASN A 374 28.98 19.95 -1.63
CA ASN A 374 29.28 20.21 -3.02
C ASN A 374 28.79 21.62 -3.39
N GLU A 375 29.23 22.10 -4.55
CA GLU A 375 28.82 23.40 -5.08
C GLU A 375 27.29 23.49 -5.19
N GLY A 376 26.70 24.54 -4.61
CA GLY A 376 25.24 24.78 -4.61
C GLY A 376 24.45 24.07 -3.48
N GLU A 377 25.07 23.22 -2.67
CA GLU A 377 24.39 22.59 -1.53
C GLU A 377 24.35 23.58 -0.34
N LYS A 378 23.12 23.79 0.20
CA LYS A 378 22.88 24.76 1.30
C LYS A 378 22.40 24.10 2.60
N HIS A 379 22.14 22.80 2.59
CA HIS A 379 21.58 22.10 3.75
C HIS A 379 22.23 20.74 3.93
N LEU A 380 22.27 20.26 5.17
CA LEU A 380 22.86 18.97 5.55
C LEU A 380 22.02 17.78 5.12
N GLY A 381 20.71 17.98 4.97
CA GLY A 381 19.75 16.92 4.62
C GLY A 381 19.42 15.99 5.77
N ILE A 382 19.40 16.48 7.01
CA ILE A 382 19.01 15.75 8.21
C ILE A 382 17.65 16.23 8.72
N LEU A 383 16.87 15.33 9.27
CA LEU A 383 15.63 15.61 9.98
C LEU A 383 15.74 15.02 11.38
N PRO A 384 15.89 15.84 12.44
CA PRO A 384 15.90 15.35 13.81
C PRO A 384 14.53 14.78 14.24
N VAL A 385 14.52 13.93 15.26
CA VAL A 385 13.28 13.54 15.95
C VAL A 385 12.67 14.76 16.66
N PRO A 386 11.31 14.80 16.83
CA PRO A 386 10.67 15.90 17.54
C PRO A 386 11.09 15.94 19.02
N GLU A 387 11.44 17.12 19.53
CA GLU A 387 11.82 17.37 20.92
C GLU A 387 10.68 18.14 21.64
N GLY A 388 9.59 17.48 22.04
CA GLY A 388 8.53 18.11 22.86
C GLY A 388 7.29 18.56 22.08
N ALA A 389 6.79 19.79 22.31
CA ALA A 389 5.49 20.28 21.87
C ALA A 389 5.45 20.76 20.38
N GLU A 390 6.27 20.22 19.51
CA GLU A 390 6.20 20.54 18.07
C GLU A 390 4.84 20.07 17.51
N ALA A 391 3.84 20.95 17.54
CA ALA A 391 2.47 20.66 17.08
C ALA A 391 2.33 20.70 15.55
N VAL A 392 3.36 21.17 14.84
CA VAL A 392 3.34 21.35 13.38
C VAL A 392 3.67 20.04 12.71
N GLY A 393 2.77 19.55 11.84
CA GLY A 393 3.01 18.36 11.02
C GLY A 393 2.59 17.03 11.64
N VAL A 394 1.84 17.03 12.76
CA VAL A 394 1.25 15.78 13.30
C VAL A 394 0.21 15.24 12.32
N VAL A 395 0.44 14.02 11.88
CA VAL A 395 -0.50 13.33 10.96
C VAL A 395 -1.76 12.95 11.74
N ASP A 396 -2.91 13.50 11.32
CA ASP A 396 -4.20 13.01 11.75
C ASP A 396 -4.48 11.67 11.07
N VAL A 397 -4.58 10.64 11.87
CA VAL A 397 -4.83 9.25 11.42
C VAL A 397 -6.30 9.02 11.07
N SER A 398 -7.15 10.06 11.15
CA SER A 398 -8.56 9.95 10.78
C SER A 398 -8.70 9.78 9.26
N THR A 399 -9.40 8.72 8.87
CA THR A 399 -9.69 8.40 7.47
C THR A 399 -11.14 8.75 7.10
N ALA A 400 -11.83 9.52 7.94
CA ALA A 400 -13.24 9.88 7.73
C ALA A 400 -13.43 10.65 6.42
N GLY A 401 -14.28 10.12 5.54
CA GLY A 401 -14.70 10.76 4.30
C GLY A 401 -15.67 11.94 4.55
N PRO A 402 -16.09 12.63 3.49
CA PRO A 402 -17.00 13.79 3.62
C PRO A 402 -18.28 13.47 4.39
N LEU A 403 -18.94 12.35 4.09
CA LEU A 403 -20.14 11.91 4.81
C LEU A 403 -19.82 11.46 6.24
N GLY A 404 -18.70 10.76 6.46
CA GLY A 404 -18.26 10.35 7.79
C GLY A 404 -18.01 11.54 8.71
N ARG A 405 -17.40 12.62 8.21
CA ARG A 405 -17.21 13.88 8.94
C ARG A 405 -18.55 14.54 9.24
N TRP A 406 -19.44 14.65 8.24
CA TRP A 406 -20.78 15.21 8.41
C TRP A 406 -21.59 14.46 9.50
N PHE A 407 -21.57 13.14 9.49
CA PHE A 407 -22.23 12.31 10.54
C PHE A 407 -21.61 12.57 11.92
N SER A 408 -20.29 12.59 12.02
CA SER A 408 -19.58 12.87 13.27
C SER A 408 -19.98 14.23 13.83
N ASP A 409 -19.97 15.28 13.00
CA ASP A 409 -20.34 16.64 13.39
C ASP A 409 -21.83 16.74 13.80
N PHE A 410 -22.70 16.05 13.07
CA PHE A 410 -24.12 15.98 13.39
C PHE A 410 -24.36 15.35 14.77
N TRP A 411 -23.73 14.21 15.06
CA TRP A 411 -23.83 13.53 16.36
C TRP A 411 -23.23 14.36 17.51
N GLN A 412 -22.13 15.06 17.29
CA GLN A 412 -21.56 15.96 18.28
C GLN A 412 -22.50 17.13 18.58
N ARG A 413 -23.17 17.70 17.58
CA ARG A 413 -24.16 18.77 17.76
C ARG A 413 -25.39 18.27 18.54
N LEU A 414 -25.86 17.05 18.29
CA LEU A 414 -26.97 16.46 19.04
C LEU A 414 -26.59 16.22 20.50
N LYS A 415 -25.40 15.70 20.78
CA LYS A 415 -24.91 15.51 22.15
C LYS A 415 -24.79 16.83 22.92
N ARG A 416 -24.34 17.90 22.28
CA ARG A 416 -24.27 19.23 22.90
C ARG A 416 -25.64 19.84 23.21
N LYS A 417 -26.67 19.52 22.41
CA LYS A 417 -28.06 19.99 22.68
C LYS A 417 -28.81 19.17 23.73
N GLY A 418 -28.34 17.99 24.09
CA GLY A 418 -28.93 17.14 25.11
C GLY A 418 -28.42 17.40 26.53
N TYR A 419 -27.51 18.36 26.71
CA TYR A 419 -26.97 18.80 28.02
C TYR A 419 -27.33 20.26 28.34
N THR A 420 -28.25 20.88 27.63
CA THR A 420 -28.92 22.15 27.98
C THR A 420 -30.41 21.87 28.24
#